data_a8cf93190d41e58fb42855168c1bd649
#
_entry.id   a8cf93190d41e58fb42855168c1bd649
#
_cell.length_a   1.000
_cell.length_b   1.000
_cell.length_c   1.000
_cell.angle_alpha   90.00
_cell.angle_beta   90.00
_cell.angle_gamma   90.00
#
_symmetry.space_group_name_H-M   'P 1'
#
loop_
_entity.id
_entity.type
_entity.pdbx_description
1 polymer ?
#
loop_
_entity_poly.entity_id
_entity_poly.type
_entity_poly.pdbx_seq_one_letter_code
_entity_poly.pdbx_strand_id
1 'polypeptide(L)'
;MTQSCLLYGNSYPVSDDISIVIPTVGEILDHEDDYYAAVSMLTAMPIDFMVQLDDIGVDFSTINEYDLFLILFNTIREMDTSLIFGDLDLSRFELAKHIESGMPVVYDETDDIVIDRVVHTKIANTLREIHHLEKDVRKPGNEDAKEYLLERERKKQKRRKKRRQKSQLQQLIVAMVNTEQFKYDFRGVRELTIYQFNESVRQIQHKIDYDNKMHGIYAGTVDPKKINQDDLNWLIHK
;
A
#
# COMPACT_ATOMS: atom_id res chain seq x y z
N MET A 1 2.57 15.79 -4.22
CA MET A 1 3.79 14.94 -4.35
C MET A 1 4.44 15.21 -5.69
N THR A 2 5.75 15.42 -5.75
CA THR A 2 6.46 15.50 -7.02
C THR A 2 6.92 14.09 -7.38
N GLN A 3 6.32 13.49 -8.41
CA GLN A 3 6.64 12.12 -8.88
C GLN A 3 8.13 11.89 -9.13
N SER A 4 8.88 12.94 -9.49
CA SER A 4 10.33 12.83 -9.67
C SER A 4 11.07 12.41 -8.40
N CYS A 5 10.58 12.80 -7.20
CA CYS A 5 11.21 12.39 -5.95
C CYS A 5 11.04 10.90 -5.67
N LEU A 6 9.89 10.30 -6.02
CA LEU A 6 9.65 8.87 -5.86
C LEU A 6 10.42 8.05 -6.90
N LEU A 7 10.57 8.59 -8.14
CA LEU A 7 11.23 7.86 -9.22
C LEU A 7 12.75 7.81 -9.10
N TYR A 8 13.37 8.86 -8.57
CA TYR A 8 14.84 8.99 -8.51
C TYR A 8 15.40 9.09 -7.09
N GLY A 9 14.55 9.31 -6.08
CA GLY A 9 14.95 9.38 -4.69
C GLY A 9 14.94 8.03 -4.00
N ASN A 10 15.71 7.92 -2.93
CA ASN A 10 15.71 6.76 -2.04
C ASN A 10 14.79 6.96 -0.83
N SER A 11 14.26 8.17 -0.64
CA SER A 11 13.31 8.50 0.41
C SER A 11 12.42 9.67 0.02
N TYR A 12 11.29 9.79 0.71
CA TYR A 12 10.31 10.86 0.54
C TYR A 12 9.97 11.49 1.89
N PRO A 13 10.20 12.80 2.10
CA PRO A 13 9.87 13.47 3.35
C PRO A 13 8.36 13.65 3.51
N VAL A 14 7.82 13.24 4.66
CA VAL A 14 6.40 13.41 5.04
C VAL A 14 6.20 14.51 6.08
N SER A 15 7.21 14.75 6.91
CA SER A 15 7.33 15.91 7.81
C SER A 15 8.79 16.36 7.89
N ASP A 16 9.08 17.32 8.75
CA ASP A 16 10.46 17.80 8.95
C ASP A 16 11.37 16.70 9.54
N ASP A 17 10.79 15.80 10.34
CA ASP A 17 11.54 14.77 11.09
C ASP A 17 11.31 13.35 10.55
N ILE A 18 10.32 13.13 9.67
CA ILE A 18 9.94 11.80 9.19
C ILE A 18 10.04 11.73 7.68
N SER A 19 10.79 10.75 7.20
CA SER A 19 10.88 10.38 5.79
C SER A 19 10.51 8.92 5.57
N ILE A 20 9.86 8.62 4.45
CA ILE A 20 9.59 7.24 4.02
C ILE A 20 10.71 6.80 3.09
N VAL A 21 11.39 5.73 3.43
CA VAL A 21 12.40 5.06 2.59
C VAL A 21 11.70 4.37 1.42
N ILE A 22 12.34 4.40 0.27
CA ILE A 22 11.89 3.67 -0.93
C ILE A 22 12.88 2.54 -1.15
N PRO A 23 12.65 1.36 -0.54
CA PRO A 23 13.61 0.27 -0.59
C PRO A 23 13.73 -0.31 -1.99
N THR A 24 14.84 -0.98 -2.23
CA THR A 24 15.04 -1.78 -3.45
C THR A 24 14.21 -3.06 -3.39
N VAL A 25 13.93 -3.61 -4.57
CA VAL A 25 13.28 -4.93 -4.69
C VAL A 25 14.12 -6.00 -3.97
N GLY A 26 15.46 -5.88 -4.00
CA GLY A 26 16.36 -6.80 -3.33
C GLY A 26 16.21 -6.80 -1.82
N GLU A 27 16.18 -5.61 -1.20
CA GLU A 27 15.97 -5.44 0.25
C GLU A 27 14.63 -6.01 0.71
N ILE A 28 13.56 -5.75 -0.07
CA ILE A 28 12.24 -6.30 0.26
C ILE A 28 12.23 -7.82 0.16
N LEU A 29 12.83 -8.43 -0.87
CA LEU A 29 12.87 -9.89 -1.02
C LEU A 29 13.53 -10.60 0.14
N ASP A 30 14.49 -9.95 0.78
CA ASP A 30 15.21 -10.51 1.91
C ASP A 30 14.37 -10.44 3.22
N HIS A 31 13.31 -9.59 3.28
CA HIS A 31 12.40 -9.35 4.42
C HIS A 31 10.93 -9.25 4.01
N GLU A 32 10.49 -9.98 2.98
CA GLU A 32 9.22 -9.77 2.27
C GLU A 32 7.99 -9.80 3.19
N ASP A 33 7.89 -10.81 4.05
CA ASP A 33 6.71 -11.00 4.90
C ASP A 33 6.56 -9.88 5.93
N ASP A 34 7.66 -9.48 6.58
CA ASP A 34 7.66 -8.42 7.59
C ASP A 34 7.40 -7.05 6.96
N TYR A 35 8.05 -6.76 5.84
CA TYR A 35 7.86 -5.53 5.10
C TYR A 35 6.40 -5.31 4.68
N TYR A 36 5.79 -6.30 3.99
CA TYR A 36 4.41 -6.16 3.54
C TYR A 36 3.39 -6.22 4.69
N ALA A 37 3.70 -6.89 5.80
CA ALA A 37 2.87 -6.82 7.00
C ALA A 37 2.85 -5.39 7.57
N ALA A 38 4.00 -4.73 7.68
CA ALA A 38 4.11 -3.35 8.15
C ALA A 38 3.41 -2.36 7.19
N VAL A 39 3.65 -2.45 5.87
CA VAL A 39 2.97 -1.64 4.86
C VAL A 39 1.45 -1.83 4.95
N SER A 40 0.97 -3.08 5.08
CA SER A 40 -0.46 -3.38 5.20
C SER A 40 -1.10 -2.75 6.43
N MET A 41 -0.41 -2.72 7.58
CA MET A 41 -0.94 -2.09 8.80
C MET A 41 -0.91 -0.56 8.73
N LEU A 42 0.17 0.02 8.19
CA LEU A 42 0.32 1.48 8.07
C LEU A 42 -0.63 2.09 7.03
N THR A 43 -1.09 1.31 6.05
CA THR A 43 -2.02 1.77 5.01
C THR A 43 -3.44 1.27 5.19
N ALA A 44 -3.73 0.56 6.28
CA ALA A 44 -5.00 -0.11 6.51
C ALA A 44 -6.18 0.86 6.61
N MET A 45 -7.29 0.46 6.03
CA MET A 45 -8.59 1.08 6.26
C MET A 45 -9.41 0.24 7.25
N PRO A 46 -10.36 0.82 8.00
CA PRO A 46 -11.18 0.06 8.94
C PRO A 46 -11.86 -1.18 8.35
N ILE A 47 -12.23 -1.14 7.06
CA ILE A 47 -12.84 -2.27 6.36
C ILE A 47 -11.87 -3.45 6.20
N ASP A 48 -10.56 -3.22 6.14
CA ASP A 48 -9.55 -4.29 6.01
C ASP A 48 -9.43 -5.10 7.30
N PHE A 49 -9.74 -4.48 8.44
CA PHE A 49 -9.70 -5.06 9.78
C PHE A 49 -11.08 -5.29 10.39
N MET A 50 -12.15 -5.32 9.56
CA MET A 50 -13.53 -5.38 10.05
C MET A 50 -13.79 -6.56 10.99
N VAL A 51 -13.19 -7.73 10.77
CA VAL A 51 -13.37 -8.91 11.61
C VAL A 51 -12.66 -8.75 12.96
N GLN A 52 -11.42 -8.26 12.95
CA GLN A 52 -10.64 -8.03 14.16
C GLN A 52 -11.24 -6.92 15.03
N LEU A 53 -11.76 -5.87 14.41
CA LEU A 53 -12.47 -4.79 15.09
C LEU A 53 -13.78 -5.28 15.72
N ASP A 54 -14.55 -6.07 14.98
CA ASP A 54 -15.77 -6.70 15.49
C ASP A 54 -15.51 -7.64 16.68
N ASP A 55 -14.41 -8.41 16.63
CA ASP A 55 -13.99 -9.31 17.71
C ASP A 55 -13.64 -8.57 19.03
N ILE A 56 -13.24 -7.29 18.95
CA ILE A 56 -12.97 -6.42 20.10
C ILE A 56 -14.13 -5.45 20.42
N GLY A 57 -15.27 -5.60 19.72
CA GLY A 57 -16.46 -4.78 19.94
C GLY A 57 -16.39 -3.38 19.36
N VAL A 58 -15.51 -3.12 18.39
CA VAL A 58 -15.38 -1.84 17.69
C VAL A 58 -16.07 -1.92 16.34
N ASP A 59 -16.99 -1.00 16.08
CA ASP A 59 -17.67 -0.88 14.80
C ASP A 59 -16.74 -0.24 13.74
N PHE A 60 -16.28 -1.03 12.76
CA PHE A 60 -15.39 -0.56 11.70
C PHE A 60 -15.99 0.54 10.82
N SER A 61 -17.33 0.66 10.79
CA SER A 61 -18.01 1.69 9.97
C SER A 61 -17.99 3.08 10.60
N THR A 62 -17.74 3.17 11.92
CA THR A 62 -17.78 4.42 12.70
C THR A 62 -16.42 5.07 12.89
N ILE A 63 -15.35 4.30 12.85
CA ILE A 63 -13.97 4.80 13.00
C ILE A 63 -13.35 5.21 11.68
N ASN A 64 -12.35 6.09 11.73
CA ASN A 64 -11.56 6.49 10.57
C ASN A 64 -10.21 5.76 10.53
N GLU A 65 -9.43 6.04 9.49
CA GLU A 65 -8.11 5.45 9.25
C GLU A 65 -7.12 5.71 10.39
N TYR A 66 -7.11 6.93 10.94
CA TYR A 66 -6.22 7.29 12.04
C TYR A 66 -6.63 6.62 13.36
N ASP A 67 -7.93 6.48 13.61
CA ASP A 67 -8.43 5.75 14.80
C ASP A 67 -7.98 4.28 14.72
N LEU A 68 -8.04 3.67 13.53
CA LEU A 68 -7.52 2.32 13.31
C LEU A 68 -6.01 2.24 13.55
N PHE A 69 -5.23 3.20 13.02
CA PHE A 69 -3.78 3.26 13.26
C PHE A 69 -3.46 3.29 14.76
N LEU A 70 -4.17 4.11 15.56
CA LEU A 70 -3.97 4.16 17.01
C LEU A 70 -4.29 2.82 17.69
N ILE A 71 -5.34 2.10 17.23
CA ILE A 71 -5.69 0.77 17.74
C ILE A 71 -4.58 -0.24 17.42
N LEU A 72 -4.01 -0.19 16.21
CA LEU A 72 -2.97 -1.10 15.75
C LEU A 72 -1.57 -0.71 16.23
N PHE A 73 -1.38 0.49 16.78
CA PHE A 73 -0.06 1.06 17.03
C PHE A 73 0.82 0.19 17.94
N ASN A 74 0.26 -0.42 18.98
CA ASN A 74 1.03 -1.32 19.84
C ASN A 74 1.59 -2.54 19.09
N THR A 75 0.92 -2.99 18.04
CA THR A 75 1.44 -4.06 17.18
C THR A 75 2.49 -3.52 16.19
N ILE A 76 2.23 -2.34 15.61
CA ILE A 76 3.13 -1.71 14.63
C ILE A 76 4.48 -1.38 15.27
N ARG A 77 4.51 -0.85 16.50
CA ARG A 77 5.75 -0.50 17.19
C ARG A 77 6.66 -1.68 17.54
N GLU A 78 6.13 -2.90 17.53
CA GLU A 78 6.89 -4.14 17.75
C GLU A 78 7.43 -4.75 16.45
N MET A 79 7.05 -4.21 15.29
CA MET A 79 7.49 -4.69 13.98
C MET A 79 8.82 -4.04 13.57
N ASP A 80 9.60 -4.75 12.77
CA ASP A 80 10.72 -4.14 12.06
C ASP A 80 10.19 -3.24 10.94
N THR A 81 10.31 -1.94 11.12
CA THR A 81 9.90 -0.90 10.17
C THR A 81 11.07 -0.16 9.54
N SER A 82 12.30 -0.66 9.69
CA SER A 82 13.53 -0.03 9.20
C SER A 82 13.56 0.19 7.69
N LEU A 83 12.99 -0.75 6.91
CA LEU A 83 12.84 -0.59 5.45
C LEU A 83 11.79 0.46 5.05
N ILE A 84 10.99 0.97 6.00
CA ILE A 84 9.98 2.00 5.77
C ILE A 84 10.45 3.35 6.30
N PHE A 85 10.97 3.39 7.51
CA PHE A 85 11.30 4.63 8.22
C PHE A 85 12.82 4.89 8.38
N GLY A 86 13.66 3.97 7.90
CA GLY A 86 15.12 4.06 8.08
C GLY A 86 15.52 3.99 9.55
N ASP A 87 16.19 5.02 10.03
CA ASP A 87 16.70 5.09 11.40
C ASP A 87 15.63 5.46 12.45
N LEU A 88 14.40 5.81 12.02
CA LEU A 88 13.32 6.15 12.96
C LEU A 88 12.75 4.88 13.59
N ASP A 89 12.99 4.71 14.89
CA ASP A 89 12.55 3.55 15.66
C ASP A 89 11.17 3.77 16.29
N LEU A 90 10.14 3.17 15.72
CA LEU A 90 8.77 3.28 16.25
C LEU A 90 8.58 2.64 17.63
N SER A 91 9.50 1.79 18.10
CA SER A 91 9.40 1.19 19.42
C SER A 91 9.51 2.21 20.56
N ARG A 92 10.12 3.37 20.29
CA ARG A 92 10.27 4.48 21.25
C ARG A 92 9.02 5.33 21.40
N PHE A 93 8.09 5.23 20.44
CA PHE A 93 6.88 6.03 20.44
C PHE A 93 5.82 5.46 21.37
N GLU A 94 5.04 6.34 22.00
CA GLU A 94 3.93 6.00 22.89
C GLU A 94 2.66 6.73 22.50
N LEU A 95 1.51 6.13 22.88
CA LEU A 95 0.22 6.79 22.74
C LEU A 95 0.11 7.92 23.78
N ALA A 96 -0.07 9.14 23.33
CA ALA A 96 -0.15 10.34 24.14
C ALA A 96 -1.36 11.19 23.74
N LYS A 97 -1.59 12.28 24.48
CA LYS A 97 -2.55 13.33 24.10
C LYS A 97 -1.80 14.60 23.77
N HIS A 98 -2.09 15.18 22.64
CA HIS A 98 -1.55 16.49 22.26
C HIS A 98 -1.99 17.55 23.28
N ILE A 99 -1.04 18.34 23.78
CA ILE A 99 -1.25 19.24 24.93
C ILE A 99 -2.35 20.27 24.64
N GLU A 100 -2.34 20.89 23.46
CA GLU A 100 -3.27 21.97 23.12
C GLU A 100 -4.64 21.47 22.66
N SER A 101 -4.68 20.41 21.84
CA SER A 101 -5.94 19.91 21.23
C SER A 101 -6.62 18.81 22.03
N GLY A 102 -5.91 18.15 22.94
CA GLY A 102 -6.38 16.97 23.68
C GLY A 102 -6.60 15.73 22.80
N MET A 103 -6.27 15.81 21.51
CA MET A 103 -6.43 14.71 20.56
C MET A 103 -5.36 13.62 20.80
N PRO A 104 -5.72 12.34 20.58
CA PRO A 104 -4.73 11.27 20.70
C PRO A 104 -3.68 11.40 19.59
N VAL A 105 -2.42 11.21 19.96
CA VAL A 105 -1.25 11.23 19.06
C VAL A 105 -0.30 10.11 19.44
N VAL A 106 0.62 9.79 18.55
CA VAL A 106 1.75 8.94 18.82
C VAL A 106 2.99 9.83 18.93
N TYR A 107 3.75 9.71 20.03
CA TYR A 107 4.78 10.67 20.41
C TYR A 107 6.06 9.96 20.87
N ASP A 108 7.20 10.43 20.38
CA ASP A 108 8.54 10.10 20.89
C ASP A 108 9.07 11.27 21.71
N GLU A 109 9.20 11.08 23.03
CA GLU A 109 9.68 12.11 23.97
C GLU A 109 11.17 12.42 23.75
N THR A 110 11.95 11.48 23.21
CA THR A 110 13.41 11.62 23.07
C THR A 110 13.77 12.63 21.99
N ASP A 111 13.13 12.52 20.83
CA ASP A 111 13.42 13.36 19.68
C ASP A 111 12.32 14.41 19.42
N ASP A 112 11.32 14.51 20.31
CA ASP A 112 10.15 15.42 20.23
C ASP A 112 9.35 15.26 18.92
N ILE A 113 9.21 13.99 18.45
CA ILE A 113 8.55 13.67 17.19
C ILE A 113 7.10 13.26 17.45
N VAL A 114 6.17 13.88 16.71
CA VAL A 114 4.73 13.61 16.81
C VAL A 114 4.20 13.01 15.50
N ILE A 115 3.49 11.89 15.61
CA ILE A 115 2.68 11.35 14.52
C ILE A 115 1.21 11.63 14.86
N ASP A 116 0.72 12.74 14.37
CA ASP A 116 -0.68 13.11 14.42
C ASP A 116 -1.46 12.55 13.21
N ARG A 117 -2.74 12.89 13.11
CA ARG A 117 -3.59 12.48 11.99
C ARG A 117 -3.05 12.96 10.63
N VAL A 118 -2.46 14.16 10.57
CA VAL A 118 -1.97 14.74 9.31
C VAL A 118 -0.71 14.02 8.85
N VAL A 119 0.23 13.81 9.77
CA VAL A 119 1.47 13.07 9.51
C VAL A 119 1.16 11.63 9.11
N HIS A 120 0.30 10.92 9.87
CA HIS A 120 -0.12 9.56 9.51
C HIS A 120 -0.76 9.51 8.13
N THR A 121 -1.66 10.45 7.80
CA THR A 121 -2.29 10.50 6.47
C THR A 121 -1.25 10.65 5.36
N LYS A 122 -0.20 11.45 5.56
CA LYS A 122 0.89 11.60 4.60
C LYS A 122 1.70 10.28 4.48
N ILE A 123 2.04 9.64 5.61
CA ILE A 123 2.72 8.33 5.63
C ILE A 123 1.93 7.31 4.81
N ALA A 124 0.66 7.11 5.16
CA ALA A 124 -0.21 6.14 4.51
C ALA A 124 -0.38 6.41 3.00
N ASN A 125 -0.56 7.68 2.61
CA ASN A 125 -0.71 8.04 1.20
C ASN A 125 0.60 7.88 0.43
N THR A 126 1.76 8.17 1.03
CA THR A 126 3.07 7.95 0.41
C THR A 126 3.31 6.46 0.17
N LEU A 127 3.04 5.61 1.17
CA LEU A 127 3.15 4.16 1.02
C LEU A 127 2.18 3.62 -0.05
N ARG A 128 0.94 4.12 -0.10
CA ARG A 128 -0.02 3.74 -1.15
C ARG A 128 0.48 4.13 -2.54
N GLU A 129 1.04 5.32 -2.70
CA GLU A 129 1.62 5.77 -3.98
C GLU A 129 2.79 4.86 -4.39
N ILE A 130 3.71 4.53 -3.46
CA ILE A 130 4.85 3.65 -3.72
C ILE A 130 4.40 2.26 -4.19
N HIS A 131 3.33 1.73 -3.58
CA HIS A 131 2.85 0.37 -3.84
C HIS A 131 1.63 0.29 -4.78
N HIS A 132 1.16 1.41 -5.32
CA HIS A 132 -0.07 1.49 -6.12
C HIS A 132 -1.29 0.87 -5.42
N LEU A 133 -1.41 1.11 -4.10
CA LEU A 133 -2.54 0.63 -3.31
C LEU A 133 -3.71 1.61 -3.38
N GLU A 134 -4.88 1.10 -3.64
CA GLU A 134 -6.10 1.89 -3.61
C GLU A 134 -6.68 1.94 -2.19
N LYS A 135 -7.23 3.10 -1.83
CA LYS A 135 -7.89 3.31 -0.55
C LYS A 135 -9.32 2.79 -0.62
N ASP A 136 -9.64 1.73 0.14
CA ASP A 136 -11.01 1.22 0.22
C ASP A 136 -11.84 2.04 1.22
N VAL A 137 -12.62 2.97 0.72
CA VAL A 137 -13.49 3.85 1.50
C VAL A 137 -14.94 3.36 1.61
N ARG A 138 -15.22 2.15 1.13
CA ARG A 138 -16.58 1.60 1.12
C ARG A 138 -17.09 1.42 2.55
N LYS A 139 -18.35 1.81 2.77
CA LYS A 139 -19.06 1.60 4.02
C LYS A 139 -20.33 0.76 3.76
N PRO A 140 -20.73 -0.10 4.71
CA PRO A 140 -21.99 -0.81 4.58
C PRO A 140 -23.17 0.18 4.57
N GLY A 141 -24.19 -0.08 3.73
CA GLY A 141 -25.36 0.79 3.63
C GLY A 141 -26.37 0.61 4.77
N ASN A 142 -26.33 -0.52 5.46
CA ASN A 142 -27.19 -0.85 6.60
C ASN A 142 -26.57 -1.99 7.42
N GLU A 143 -27.19 -2.37 8.54
CA GLU A 143 -26.67 -3.39 9.44
C GLU A 143 -26.64 -4.78 8.79
N ASP A 144 -27.67 -5.16 8.01
CA ASP A 144 -27.69 -6.44 7.28
C ASP A 144 -26.51 -6.58 6.30
N ALA A 145 -26.19 -5.49 5.60
CA ALA A 145 -25.02 -5.45 4.70
C ALA A 145 -23.71 -5.57 5.47
N LYS A 146 -23.61 -4.99 6.65
CA LYS A 146 -22.45 -5.08 7.54
C LYS A 146 -22.24 -6.51 8.03
N GLU A 147 -23.30 -7.15 8.55
CA GLU A 147 -23.24 -8.56 8.98
C GLU A 147 -22.84 -9.49 7.83
N TYR A 148 -23.41 -9.29 6.65
CA TYR A 148 -23.04 -10.06 5.46
C TYR A 148 -21.55 -9.92 5.10
N LEU A 149 -21.01 -8.68 5.15
CA LEU A 149 -19.58 -8.42 4.89
C LEU A 149 -18.69 -9.13 5.91
N LEU A 150 -19.03 -9.04 7.21
CA LEU A 150 -18.31 -9.70 8.29
C LEU A 150 -18.31 -11.23 8.12
N GLU A 151 -19.45 -11.84 7.87
CA GLU A 151 -19.53 -13.28 7.64
C GLU A 151 -18.70 -13.74 6.43
N ARG A 152 -18.79 -12.98 5.33
CA ARG A 152 -18.04 -13.24 4.11
C ARG A 152 -16.54 -13.21 4.36
N GLU A 153 -16.04 -12.17 5.06
CA GLU A 153 -14.63 -12.03 5.36
C GLU A 153 -14.14 -13.09 6.36
N ARG A 154 -14.93 -13.44 7.39
CA ARG A 154 -14.62 -14.57 8.30
C ARG A 154 -14.46 -15.89 7.54
N LYS A 155 -15.35 -16.16 6.56
CA LYS A 155 -15.26 -17.36 5.69
C LYS A 155 -13.99 -17.32 4.82
N LYS A 156 -13.63 -16.16 4.29
CA LYS A 156 -12.43 -15.96 3.44
C LYS A 156 -11.14 -16.13 4.25
N GLN A 157 -11.04 -15.58 5.47
CA GLN A 157 -9.90 -15.76 6.37
C GLN A 157 -9.67 -17.22 6.75
N LYS A 158 -10.75 -17.98 7.06
CA LYS A 158 -10.67 -19.44 7.30
C LYS A 158 -10.11 -20.21 6.11
N ARG A 159 -10.40 -19.79 4.87
CA ARG A 159 -9.85 -20.41 3.66
C ARG A 159 -8.39 -20.03 3.41
N ARG A 160 -8.01 -18.77 3.68
CA ARG A 160 -6.61 -18.28 3.54
C ARG A 160 -5.66 -19.01 4.49
N LYS A 161 -6.02 -19.21 5.76
CA LYS A 161 -5.21 -19.95 6.74
C LYS A 161 -4.84 -21.36 6.30
N LYS A 162 -5.59 -21.96 5.36
CA LYS A 162 -5.32 -23.31 4.82
C LYS A 162 -4.39 -23.33 3.61
N ARG A 163 -4.04 -22.18 3.04
CA ARG A 163 -3.17 -22.07 1.85
C ARG A 163 -1.78 -21.61 2.27
N ARG A 164 -0.76 -22.32 1.79
CA ARG A 164 0.63 -21.87 1.92
C ARG A 164 0.78 -20.56 1.13
N GLN A 165 1.16 -19.49 1.80
CA GLN A 165 1.39 -18.20 1.18
C GLN A 165 2.66 -18.33 0.32
N LYS A 166 2.55 -18.00 -0.96
CA LYS A 166 3.70 -17.94 -1.88
C LYS A 166 4.03 -16.46 -2.07
N SER A 167 5.31 -16.13 -2.15
CA SER A 167 5.76 -14.79 -2.50
C SER A 167 5.08 -14.31 -3.78
N GLN A 168 4.34 -13.21 -3.68
CA GLN A 168 3.73 -12.56 -4.85
C GLN A 168 4.77 -11.75 -5.61
N LEU A 169 5.71 -11.12 -4.91
CA LEU A 169 6.78 -10.33 -5.51
C LEU A 169 7.68 -11.21 -6.37
N GLN A 170 8.11 -12.39 -5.88
CA GLN A 170 8.91 -13.31 -6.68
C GLN A 170 8.19 -13.77 -7.95
N GLN A 171 6.88 -14.08 -7.86
CA GLN A 171 6.10 -14.47 -9.04
C GLN A 171 6.02 -13.33 -10.06
N LEU A 172 5.83 -12.10 -9.59
CA LEU A 172 5.77 -10.92 -10.44
C LEU A 172 7.12 -10.65 -11.12
N ILE A 173 8.23 -10.77 -10.38
CA ILE A 173 9.58 -10.65 -10.94
C ILE A 173 9.81 -11.67 -12.06
N VAL A 174 9.47 -12.96 -11.81
CA VAL A 174 9.61 -14.00 -12.83
C VAL A 174 8.77 -13.68 -14.07
N ALA A 175 7.54 -13.20 -13.91
CA ALA A 175 6.70 -12.80 -15.02
C ALA A 175 7.32 -11.62 -15.80
N MET A 176 7.80 -10.59 -15.10
CA MET A 176 8.37 -9.40 -15.72
C MET A 176 9.67 -9.68 -16.46
N VAL A 177 10.61 -10.40 -15.85
CA VAL A 177 11.90 -10.75 -16.51
C VAL A 177 11.71 -11.54 -17.81
N ASN A 178 10.64 -12.31 -17.91
CA ASN A 178 10.28 -13.06 -19.13
C ASN A 178 9.36 -12.28 -20.09
N THR A 179 9.12 -10.98 -19.85
CA THR A 179 8.33 -10.11 -20.72
C THR A 179 9.27 -9.30 -21.63
N GLU A 180 9.03 -9.27 -22.95
CA GLU A 180 9.92 -8.61 -23.93
C GLU A 180 10.15 -7.12 -23.67
N GLN A 181 9.14 -6.44 -23.12
CA GLN A 181 9.19 -5.00 -22.83
C GLN A 181 10.03 -4.66 -21.60
N PHE A 182 10.25 -5.63 -20.68
CA PHE A 182 11.05 -5.41 -19.48
C PHE A 182 12.55 -5.57 -19.80
N LYS A 183 13.37 -4.60 -19.40
CA LYS A 183 14.79 -4.49 -19.82
C LYS A 183 15.80 -4.96 -18.77
N TYR A 184 15.33 -5.49 -17.65
CA TYR A 184 16.17 -5.95 -16.55
C TYR A 184 16.16 -7.47 -16.45
N ASP A 185 17.29 -8.05 -16.12
CA ASP A 185 17.44 -9.45 -15.75
C ASP A 185 17.19 -9.66 -14.24
N PHE A 186 17.29 -10.89 -13.77
CA PHE A 186 17.08 -11.23 -12.34
C PHE A 186 18.04 -10.52 -11.36
N ARG A 187 19.21 -10.06 -11.83
CA ARG A 187 20.13 -9.28 -11.00
C ARG A 187 19.75 -7.81 -11.03
N GLY A 188 19.54 -7.27 -12.20
CA GLY A 188 19.20 -5.86 -12.36
C GLY A 188 17.89 -5.47 -11.70
N VAL A 189 16.89 -6.37 -11.63
CA VAL A 189 15.63 -6.06 -10.95
C VAL A 189 15.79 -5.86 -9.45
N ARG A 190 16.77 -6.50 -8.80
CA ARG A 190 17.03 -6.32 -7.37
C ARG A 190 17.53 -4.91 -7.02
N GLU A 191 18.16 -4.24 -7.96
CA GLU A 191 18.71 -2.89 -7.79
C GLU A 191 17.65 -1.78 -8.00
N LEU A 192 16.51 -2.11 -8.61
CA LEU A 192 15.41 -1.16 -8.77
C LEU A 192 14.77 -0.86 -7.42
N THR A 193 14.40 0.41 -7.18
CA THR A 193 13.50 0.71 -6.08
C THR A 193 12.14 0.05 -6.34
N ILE A 194 11.42 -0.28 -5.28
CA ILE A 194 10.09 -0.90 -5.40
C ILE A 194 9.13 0.01 -6.21
N TYR A 195 9.28 1.33 -6.10
CA TYR A 195 8.49 2.27 -6.89
C TYR A 195 8.82 2.18 -8.39
N GLN A 196 10.12 2.16 -8.77
CA GLN A 196 10.54 1.99 -10.17
C GLN A 196 10.04 0.67 -10.75
N PHE A 197 10.12 -0.40 -9.97
CA PHE A 197 9.62 -1.71 -10.39
C PHE A 197 8.11 -1.69 -10.60
N ASN A 198 7.33 -1.18 -9.64
CA ASN A 198 5.88 -1.10 -9.74
C ASN A 198 5.41 -0.20 -10.90
N GLU A 199 6.05 0.95 -11.12
CA GLU A 199 5.76 1.81 -12.28
C GLU A 199 6.08 1.09 -13.61
N SER A 200 7.17 0.32 -13.66
CA SER A 200 7.51 -0.47 -14.86
C SER A 200 6.45 -1.55 -15.12
N VAL A 201 6.02 -2.28 -14.09
CA VAL A 201 4.94 -3.27 -14.19
C VAL A 201 3.67 -2.64 -14.74
N ARG A 202 3.25 -1.53 -14.14
CA ARG A 202 2.02 -0.81 -14.50
C ARG A 202 2.07 -0.31 -15.94
N GLN A 203 3.18 0.33 -16.36
CA GLN A 203 3.33 0.85 -17.72
C GLN A 203 3.37 -0.28 -18.76
N ILE A 204 4.04 -1.40 -18.47
CA ILE A 204 4.10 -2.55 -19.37
C ILE A 204 2.73 -3.22 -19.52
N GLN A 205 2.01 -3.42 -18.43
CA GLN A 205 0.64 -3.97 -18.46
C GLN A 205 -0.29 -3.07 -19.29
N HIS A 206 -0.23 -1.75 -19.05
CA HIS A 206 -1.00 -0.77 -19.81
C HIS A 206 -0.67 -0.81 -21.32
N LYS A 207 0.62 -0.89 -21.66
CA LYS A 207 1.07 -0.98 -23.06
C LYS A 207 0.58 -2.24 -23.75
N ILE A 208 0.62 -3.39 -23.06
CA ILE A 208 0.10 -4.66 -23.59
C ILE A 208 -1.42 -4.56 -23.82
N ASP A 209 -2.14 -4.00 -22.88
CA ASP A 209 -3.60 -3.81 -22.99
C ASP A 209 -3.96 -2.84 -24.13
N TYR A 210 -3.23 -1.73 -24.26
CA TYR A 210 -3.35 -0.82 -25.38
C TYR A 210 -3.12 -1.52 -26.73
N ASP A 211 -2.03 -2.30 -26.87
CA ASP A 211 -1.73 -3.00 -28.13
C ASP A 211 -2.84 -4.00 -28.48
N ASN A 212 -3.37 -4.75 -27.51
CA ASN A 212 -4.47 -5.68 -27.71
C ASN A 212 -5.75 -4.95 -28.16
N LYS A 213 -6.08 -3.81 -27.55
CA LYS A 213 -7.22 -2.96 -27.97
C LYS A 213 -7.04 -2.45 -29.39
N MET A 214 -5.85 -1.93 -29.72
CA MET A 214 -5.55 -1.43 -31.07
C MET A 214 -5.62 -2.55 -32.14
N HIS A 215 -5.10 -3.74 -31.85
CA HIS A 215 -5.25 -4.89 -32.73
C HIS A 215 -6.73 -5.26 -32.95
N GLY A 216 -7.54 -5.25 -31.88
CA GLY A 216 -8.98 -5.49 -31.99
C GLY A 216 -9.71 -4.45 -32.82
N ILE A 217 -9.33 -3.17 -32.72
CA ILE A 217 -9.91 -2.08 -33.53
C ILE A 217 -9.55 -2.26 -35.01
N TYR A 218 -8.27 -2.49 -35.32
CA TYR A 218 -7.81 -2.71 -36.70
C TYR A 218 -8.39 -3.96 -37.35
N ALA A 219 -8.64 -5.02 -36.56
CA ALA A 219 -9.32 -6.22 -37.01
C ALA A 219 -10.85 -6.05 -37.13
N GLY A 220 -11.41 -4.93 -36.74
CA GLY A 220 -12.86 -4.67 -36.75
C GLY A 220 -13.67 -5.45 -35.71
N THR A 221 -13.00 -6.08 -34.72
CA THR A 221 -13.64 -6.86 -33.65
C THR A 221 -14.02 -6.00 -32.44
N VAL A 222 -13.42 -4.83 -32.29
CA VAL A 222 -13.65 -3.87 -31.20
C VAL A 222 -14.09 -2.52 -31.77
N ASP A 223 -15.24 -2.01 -31.28
CA ASP A 223 -15.73 -0.68 -31.64
C ASP A 223 -15.01 0.41 -30.80
N PRO A 224 -14.20 1.29 -31.43
CA PRO A 224 -13.47 2.34 -30.72
C PRO A 224 -14.37 3.33 -29.97
N LYS A 225 -15.62 3.48 -30.37
CA LYS A 225 -16.58 4.37 -29.69
C LYS A 225 -17.01 3.86 -28.31
N LYS A 226 -16.77 2.57 -28.02
CA LYS A 226 -17.08 1.92 -26.73
C LYS A 226 -15.92 1.87 -25.77
N ILE A 227 -14.73 2.34 -26.19
CA ILE A 227 -13.51 2.35 -25.38
C ILE A 227 -13.33 3.75 -24.79
N ASN A 228 -12.88 3.83 -23.55
CA ASN A 228 -12.49 5.10 -22.95
C ASN A 228 -11.32 5.70 -23.74
N GLN A 229 -11.35 7.01 -23.99
CA GLN A 229 -10.28 7.70 -24.74
C GLN A 229 -8.90 7.57 -24.05
N ASP A 230 -8.87 7.53 -22.72
CA ASP A 230 -7.64 7.34 -21.95
C ASP A 230 -6.99 5.98 -22.24
N ASP A 231 -7.81 4.95 -22.52
CA ASP A 231 -7.34 3.61 -22.87
C ASP A 231 -6.79 3.51 -24.32
N LEU A 232 -7.03 4.53 -25.12
CA LEU A 232 -6.48 4.67 -26.49
C LEU A 232 -5.15 5.44 -26.50
N ASN A 233 -4.55 5.68 -25.35
CA ASN A 233 -3.23 6.23 -25.19
C ASN A 233 -2.28 5.17 -24.59
N TRP A 234 -1.11 4.99 -25.21
CA TRP A 234 -0.12 4.04 -24.69
C TRP A 234 0.62 4.51 -23.44
N LEU A 235 0.54 5.82 -23.13
CA LEU A 235 1.05 6.39 -21.89
C LEU A 235 -0.07 6.39 -20.83
N ILE A 236 0.29 6.03 -19.61
CA ILE A 236 -0.63 6.19 -18.47
C ILE A 236 -0.70 7.68 -18.13
N HIS A 237 -1.90 8.25 -18.21
CA HIS A 237 -2.20 9.56 -17.65
C HIS A 237 -2.73 9.37 -16.21
N LYS A 238 -2.10 10.03 -15.26
CA LYS A 238 -2.57 10.09 -13.86
C LYS A 238 -3.53 11.24 -13.65
#